data_f1fbe69d6a9c5140b86995a6b38a2636
#
_entry.id   f1fbe69d6a9c5140b86995a6b38a2636
#
_cell.length_a   1.000
_cell.length_b   1.000
_cell.length_c   1.000
_cell.angle_alpha   90.00
_cell.angle_beta   90.00
_cell.angle_gamma   90.00
#
_symmetry.space_group_name_H-M   'P 1'
#
loop_
_entity.id
_entity.type
_entity.pdbx_description
1 polymer ?
#
loop_
_entity_poly.entity_id
_entity_poly.type
_entity_poly.pdbx_seq_one_letter_code
_entity_poly.pdbx_strand_id
1 'polypeptide(L)'
;MPEKKIRGGAIIARALKEKGIKHIFTLSGGFCNPALEGFMECQMEVINCPHEQIAGHLADGHTRITREPAVCIVGPEGFANAIPAMMEAWGERSPVIFITGSSSLKRQGSGGFKEIDDVAIAAPLTKYSASITDGLRIREFVDKAYKIATNGYPGAVHLSLPVDIMFSSFDENAGLEERPFSHKKKPAIKAWPDPNQLNEVLNLISNSKKPIIIGGHGIWWSSSEKKLEEAGNNLNIPIFNIPYHQKLLGEEAESYMGLADIHQFPPSKFALHESDVVIMVGGRLDNQMNFGNPPLFPKTSKLICVNGSHEEIELNRAADINLLCDPGIFFEHLIKLKDNNNWISKDHWFQNNKIKKKEWVDKTLFDLEKETNQAKLNGEKIHPLQLALDVHEVIGENDWLVIDGGNTHFWSEIAINISGHKGKKIKGIMHPGTFSMLGVGVPFAISAKNTHPNSKVFLISGDGAFLSGGLSIESCFQEDKPIIVIIDNNGGLDCISQQQERLFESGKHFATDFRDIPFHNIFKGFGGHGELVNNREELIPALKRAIESGKTSCINVKAKGVISPIVAAVSDKRDKASIE
;
A
#
# COMPACT_ATOMS: atom_id res chain seq x y z
N MET A 1 -43.84 17.22 -18.37
CA MET A 1 -44.01 16.53 -17.08
C MET A 1 -43.38 17.44 -16.03
N PRO A 2 -43.89 17.59 -14.80
CA PRO A 2 -43.20 18.36 -13.81
C PRO A 2 -41.81 17.77 -13.61
N GLU A 3 -40.79 18.62 -13.61
CA GLU A 3 -39.39 18.22 -13.37
C GLU A 3 -39.29 17.53 -12.03
N LYS A 4 -38.72 16.33 -12.02
CA LYS A 4 -38.53 15.53 -10.80
C LYS A 4 -37.43 16.17 -9.95
N LYS A 5 -37.78 16.58 -8.73
CA LYS A 5 -36.84 17.11 -7.78
C LYS A 5 -36.26 16.00 -6.88
N ILE A 6 -34.94 16.00 -6.69
CA ILE A 6 -34.21 15.07 -5.81
C ILE A 6 -33.26 15.84 -4.90
N ARG A 7 -32.90 15.23 -3.76
CA ARG A 7 -31.95 15.84 -2.79
C ARG A 7 -30.55 15.94 -3.38
N GLY A 8 -29.77 16.92 -2.93
CA GLY A 8 -28.36 17.06 -3.32
C GLY A 8 -27.54 15.81 -3.03
N GLY A 9 -27.82 15.11 -1.92
CA GLY A 9 -27.22 13.81 -1.64
C GLY A 9 -27.51 12.72 -2.68
N ALA A 10 -28.71 12.72 -3.28
CA ALA A 10 -29.02 11.79 -4.36
C ALA A 10 -28.32 12.18 -5.68
N ILE A 11 -28.10 13.48 -5.92
CA ILE A 11 -27.34 13.96 -7.11
C ILE A 11 -25.88 13.49 -7.02
N ILE A 12 -25.23 13.61 -5.84
CA ILE A 12 -23.84 13.17 -5.67
C ILE A 12 -23.72 11.66 -5.88
N ALA A 13 -24.69 10.86 -5.36
CA ALA A 13 -24.72 9.43 -5.55
C ALA A 13 -24.79 9.03 -7.05
N ARG A 14 -25.67 9.68 -7.81
CA ARG A 14 -25.80 9.46 -9.25
C ARG A 14 -24.53 9.85 -10.01
N ALA A 15 -23.95 11.01 -9.68
CA ALA A 15 -22.73 11.48 -10.30
C ALA A 15 -21.57 10.51 -10.09
N LEU A 16 -21.43 9.95 -8.88
CA LEU A 16 -20.41 8.94 -8.57
C LEU A 16 -20.68 7.61 -9.29
N LYS A 17 -21.94 7.16 -9.35
CA LYS A 17 -22.33 5.96 -10.12
C LYS A 17 -22.00 6.08 -11.61
N GLU A 18 -22.23 7.25 -12.21
CA GLU A 18 -21.88 7.55 -13.60
C GLU A 18 -20.37 7.41 -13.87
N LYS A 19 -19.52 7.61 -12.85
CA LYS A 19 -18.07 7.36 -12.88
C LYS A 19 -17.70 5.88 -12.68
N GLY A 20 -18.68 5.02 -12.43
CA GLY A 20 -18.47 3.59 -12.21
C GLY A 20 -18.08 3.23 -10.78
N ILE A 21 -18.22 4.17 -9.84
CA ILE A 21 -18.03 3.88 -8.40
C ILE A 21 -19.14 2.91 -7.96
N LYS A 22 -18.73 1.87 -7.24
CA LYS A 22 -19.63 0.81 -6.75
C LYS A 22 -19.63 0.67 -5.24
N HIS A 23 -18.52 0.97 -4.57
CA HIS A 23 -18.30 0.73 -3.16
C HIS A 23 -18.16 2.04 -2.40
N ILE A 24 -18.94 2.16 -1.33
CA ILE A 24 -18.98 3.32 -0.44
C ILE A 24 -18.66 2.82 0.96
N PHE A 25 -17.65 3.40 1.59
CA PHE A 25 -17.24 3.07 2.95
C PHE A 25 -17.63 4.22 3.89
N THR A 26 -18.23 3.88 5.03
CA THR A 26 -18.77 4.91 5.93
C THR A 26 -18.88 4.39 7.37
N LEU A 27 -18.80 5.27 8.34
CA LEU A 27 -19.55 5.18 9.57
C LEU A 27 -20.74 6.14 9.42
N SER A 28 -21.96 5.57 9.45
CA SER A 28 -23.18 6.33 9.18
C SER A 28 -23.38 7.46 10.18
N GLY A 29 -23.64 8.67 9.66
CA GLY A 29 -23.88 9.88 10.45
C GLY A 29 -24.99 10.75 9.86
N GLY A 30 -25.73 11.46 10.72
CA GLY A 30 -26.90 12.25 10.32
C GLY A 30 -26.66 13.27 9.20
N PHE A 31 -25.45 13.82 9.11
CA PHE A 31 -25.06 14.76 8.05
C PHE A 31 -25.00 14.11 6.66
N CYS A 32 -24.82 12.80 6.57
CA CYS A 32 -24.64 12.08 5.32
C CYS A 32 -25.93 11.36 4.84
N ASN A 33 -27.01 11.35 5.61
CA ASN A 33 -28.20 10.55 5.35
C ASN A 33 -28.76 10.67 3.91
N PRO A 34 -28.92 11.88 3.31
CA PRO A 34 -29.46 11.95 1.94
C PRO A 34 -28.51 11.38 0.87
N ALA A 35 -27.19 11.38 1.12
CA ALA A 35 -26.25 10.73 0.23
C ALA A 35 -26.30 9.21 0.39
N LEU A 36 -26.41 8.71 1.63
CA LEU A 36 -26.55 7.28 1.90
C LEU A 36 -27.84 6.71 1.28
N GLU A 37 -28.98 7.42 1.41
CA GLU A 37 -30.23 7.08 0.72
C GLU A 37 -30.00 7.01 -0.81
N GLY A 38 -29.35 8.03 -1.39
CA GLY A 38 -29.04 8.07 -2.82
C GLY A 38 -28.13 6.95 -3.30
N PHE A 39 -27.13 6.52 -2.50
CA PHE A 39 -26.28 5.37 -2.81
C PHE A 39 -27.10 4.07 -2.86
N MET A 40 -27.99 3.86 -1.90
CA MET A 40 -28.89 2.70 -1.87
C MET A 40 -29.85 2.69 -3.07
N GLU A 41 -30.48 3.82 -3.40
CA GLU A 41 -31.31 3.97 -4.61
C GLU A 41 -30.54 3.67 -5.89
N CYS A 42 -29.26 4.05 -5.93
CA CYS A 42 -28.34 3.75 -7.01
C CYS A 42 -27.84 2.31 -7.02
N GLN A 43 -28.23 1.46 -6.07
CA GLN A 43 -27.73 0.08 -5.93
C GLN A 43 -26.19 0.01 -5.82
N MET A 44 -25.61 0.97 -5.10
CA MET A 44 -24.19 0.93 -4.73
C MET A 44 -24.03 0.16 -3.43
N GLU A 45 -22.94 -0.54 -3.27
CA GLU A 45 -22.63 -1.28 -2.04
C GLU A 45 -22.15 -0.30 -0.96
N VAL A 46 -22.96 -0.11 0.07
CA VAL A 46 -22.62 0.73 1.23
C VAL A 46 -22.12 -0.15 2.36
N ILE A 47 -20.85 -0.02 2.72
CA ILE A 47 -20.18 -0.81 3.74
C ILE A 47 -20.09 0.06 5.00
N ASN A 48 -20.81 -0.36 6.04
CA ASN A 48 -20.75 0.29 7.35
C ASN A 48 -19.51 -0.19 8.11
N CYS A 49 -18.82 0.74 8.76
CA CYS A 49 -17.58 0.48 9.47
C CYS A 49 -17.70 0.91 10.94
N PRO A 50 -16.99 0.27 11.89
CA PRO A 50 -17.10 0.61 13.30
C PRO A 50 -16.41 1.94 13.67
N HIS A 51 -15.60 2.52 12.76
CA HIS A 51 -14.87 3.76 12.96
C HIS A 51 -14.55 4.41 11.61
N GLU A 52 -14.50 5.74 11.52
CA GLU A 52 -14.29 6.45 10.25
C GLU A 52 -12.87 6.26 9.69
N GLN A 53 -11.86 6.13 10.55
CA GLN A 53 -10.52 5.74 10.14
C GLN A 53 -10.53 4.39 9.40
N ILE A 54 -11.28 3.43 9.92
CA ILE A 54 -11.42 2.10 9.30
C ILE A 54 -12.13 2.22 7.96
N ALA A 55 -13.18 3.04 7.85
CA ALA A 55 -13.86 3.31 6.58
C ALA A 55 -12.87 3.86 5.53
N GLY A 56 -12.02 4.81 5.92
CA GLY A 56 -10.99 5.36 5.04
C GLY A 56 -9.94 4.33 4.63
N HIS A 57 -9.44 3.50 5.57
CA HIS A 57 -8.48 2.44 5.25
C HIS A 57 -9.10 1.32 4.40
N LEU A 58 -10.37 0.99 4.59
CA LEU A 58 -11.08 0.04 3.71
C LEU A 58 -11.19 0.58 2.28
N ALA A 59 -11.51 1.87 2.12
CA ALA A 59 -11.52 2.53 0.83
C ALA A 59 -10.13 2.51 0.17
N ASP A 60 -9.08 2.82 0.93
CA ASP A 60 -7.68 2.76 0.47
C ASP A 60 -7.29 1.33 0.05
N GLY A 61 -7.53 0.33 0.92
CA GLY A 61 -7.26 -1.07 0.62
C GLY A 61 -8.00 -1.55 -0.63
N HIS A 62 -9.27 -1.17 -0.79
CA HIS A 62 -10.05 -1.48 -2.00
C HIS A 62 -9.41 -0.90 -3.26
N THR A 63 -9.01 0.37 -3.24
CA THR A 63 -8.36 1.00 -4.40
C THR A 63 -7.02 0.35 -4.74
N ARG A 64 -6.20 0.02 -3.74
CA ARG A 64 -4.92 -0.66 -3.94
C ARG A 64 -5.07 -2.04 -4.56
N ILE A 65 -6.15 -2.77 -4.25
CA ILE A 65 -6.40 -4.11 -4.80
C ILE A 65 -6.98 -4.03 -6.20
N THR A 66 -8.00 -3.17 -6.39
CA THR A 66 -8.80 -3.13 -7.63
C THR A 66 -8.28 -2.15 -8.67
N ARG A 67 -7.49 -1.15 -8.26
CA ARG A 67 -7.11 0.03 -9.05
C ARG A 67 -8.29 0.90 -9.47
N GLU A 68 -9.46 0.65 -8.88
CA GLU A 68 -10.67 1.44 -9.10
C GLU A 68 -10.83 2.45 -7.96
N PRO A 69 -11.27 3.67 -8.25
CA PRO A 69 -11.56 4.64 -7.19
C PRO A 69 -12.67 4.16 -6.27
N ALA A 70 -12.54 4.45 -4.98
CA ALA A 70 -13.56 4.20 -3.96
C ALA A 70 -13.93 5.50 -3.24
N VAL A 71 -15.06 5.48 -2.53
CA VAL A 71 -15.56 6.63 -1.77
C VAL A 71 -15.56 6.29 -0.28
N CYS A 72 -14.98 7.19 0.52
CA CYS A 72 -15.19 7.24 1.96
C CYS A 72 -16.03 8.48 2.28
N ILE A 73 -17.24 8.29 2.85
CA ILE A 73 -18.13 9.38 3.24
C ILE A 73 -18.37 9.37 4.75
N VAL A 74 -18.18 10.50 5.40
CA VAL A 74 -18.25 10.63 6.86
C VAL A 74 -18.85 11.98 7.28
N GLY A 75 -19.34 12.07 8.51
CA GLY A 75 -19.77 13.36 9.11
C GLY A 75 -18.58 14.27 9.45
N PRO A 76 -18.83 15.49 9.98
CA PRO A 76 -17.76 16.44 10.28
C PRO A 76 -16.79 15.94 11.35
N GLU A 77 -17.26 15.30 12.41
CA GLU A 77 -16.45 14.65 13.44
C GLU A 77 -15.69 13.45 12.88
N GLY A 78 -16.36 12.71 12.00
CA GLY A 78 -15.78 11.56 11.34
C GLY A 78 -14.67 11.93 10.36
N PHE A 79 -14.71 13.14 9.80
CA PHE A 79 -13.61 13.66 8.99
C PHE A 79 -12.30 13.71 9.79
N ALA A 80 -12.34 14.23 11.02
CA ALA A 80 -11.16 14.27 11.88
C ALA A 80 -10.62 12.87 12.18
N ASN A 81 -11.49 11.89 12.39
CA ASN A 81 -11.12 10.48 12.57
C ASN A 81 -10.58 9.82 11.29
N ALA A 82 -10.97 10.29 10.11
CA ALA A 82 -10.53 9.73 8.82
C ALA A 82 -9.17 10.29 8.34
N ILE A 83 -8.62 11.34 8.98
CA ILE A 83 -7.34 11.96 8.60
C ILE A 83 -6.19 10.93 8.48
N PRO A 84 -5.99 9.98 9.42
CA PRO A 84 -4.94 8.98 9.29
C PRO A 84 -5.06 8.16 8.00
N ALA A 85 -6.28 7.81 7.60
CA ALA A 85 -6.51 7.08 6.34
C ALA A 85 -6.28 7.97 5.09
N MET A 86 -6.57 9.28 5.18
CA MET A 86 -6.23 10.22 4.10
C MET A 86 -4.72 10.30 3.91
N MET A 87 -3.95 10.34 5.01
CA MET A 87 -2.49 10.40 4.99
C MET A 87 -1.90 9.13 4.36
N GLU A 88 -2.43 7.97 4.72
CA GLU A 88 -2.00 6.70 4.13
C GLU A 88 -2.32 6.64 2.63
N ALA A 89 -3.54 6.99 2.23
CA ALA A 89 -3.96 7.04 0.83
C ALA A 89 -3.15 8.07 0.01
N TRP A 90 -2.78 9.20 0.61
CA TRP A 90 -1.90 10.19 0.00
C TRP A 90 -0.50 9.62 -0.23
N GLY A 91 0.09 8.93 0.74
CA GLY A 91 1.41 8.29 0.64
C GLY A 91 1.46 7.27 -0.50
N GLU A 92 0.40 6.48 -0.65
CA GLU A 92 0.31 5.37 -1.60
C GLU A 92 -0.33 5.73 -2.94
N ARG A 93 -0.64 6.99 -3.17
CA ARG A 93 -1.22 7.44 -4.45
C ARG A 93 -2.58 6.80 -4.74
N SER A 94 -3.32 6.45 -3.70
CA SER A 94 -4.60 5.79 -3.81
C SER A 94 -5.70 6.76 -4.21
N PRO A 95 -6.46 6.50 -5.29
CA PRO A 95 -7.52 7.39 -5.76
C PRO A 95 -8.80 7.29 -4.91
N VAL A 96 -8.70 7.57 -3.61
CA VAL A 96 -9.85 7.61 -2.71
C VAL A 96 -10.50 8.99 -2.80
N ILE A 97 -11.84 9.00 -2.98
CA ILE A 97 -12.65 10.21 -2.92
C ILE A 97 -13.24 10.30 -1.51
N PHE A 98 -12.65 11.14 -0.67
CA PHE A 98 -13.19 11.44 0.65
C PHE A 98 -14.29 12.49 0.53
N ILE A 99 -15.42 12.26 1.19
CA ILE A 99 -16.56 13.19 1.23
C ILE A 99 -16.90 13.47 2.68
N THR A 100 -16.92 14.74 3.06
CA THR A 100 -17.37 15.16 4.38
C THR A 100 -18.76 15.78 4.28
N GLY A 101 -19.75 15.23 4.98
CA GLY A 101 -20.98 15.93 5.24
C GLY A 101 -20.72 17.06 6.23
N SER A 102 -20.63 18.31 5.77
CA SER A 102 -20.18 19.44 6.58
C SER A 102 -21.34 20.32 7.07
N SER A 103 -21.05 21.26 7.99
CA SER A 103 -22.04 22.22 8.49
C SER A 103 -22.55 23.14 7.39
N SER A 104 -23.70 23.79 7.66
CA SER A 104 -24.41 24.64 6.68
C SER A 104 -23.59 25.84 6.24
N LEU A 105 -23.49 26.08 4.93
CA LEU A 105 -22.88 27.28 4.35
C LEU A 105 -23.53 28.56 4.86
N LYS A 106 -24.86 28.56 5.08
CA LYS A 106 -25.59 29.73 5.60
C LYS A 106 -25.17 30.14 6.99
N ARG A 107 -24.48 29.26 7.74
CA ARG A 107 -23.99 29.49 9.10
C ARG A 107 -22.48 29.45 9.21
N GLN A 108 -21.77 29.37 8.10
CA GLN A 108 -20.32 29.32 8.08
C GLN A 108 -19.70 30.53 8.81
N GLY A 109 -18.77 30.26 9.73
CA GLY A 109 -18.17 31.27 10.58
C GLY A 109 -19.00 31.71 11.77
N SER A 110 -20.16 31.09 12.00
CA SER A 110 -21.05 31.44 13.13
C SER A 110 -20.96 30.47 14.33
N GLY A 111 -20.01 29.50 14.30
CA GLY A 111 -19.92 28.45 15.31
C GLY A 111 -21.08 27.46 15.22
N GLY A 112 -21.43 27.04 13.99
CA GLY A 112 -22.45 26.03 13.72
C GLY A 112 -22.11 24.68 14.35
N PHE A 113 -23.11 23.81 14.56
CA PHE A 113 -22.88 22.49 15.13
C PHE A 113 -21.88 21.69 14.29
N LYS A 114 -20.78 21.25 14.90
CA LYS A 114 -19.67 20.51 14.26
C LYS A 114 -19.00 21.27 13.09
N GLU A 115 -19.01 22.59 13.14
CA GLU A 115 -18.35 23.41 12.15
C GLU A 115 -16.82 23.27 12.23
N ILE A 116 -16.18 22.95 11.12
CA ILE A 116 -14.74 22.85 10.95
C ILE A 116 -14.36 23.23 9.52
N ASP A 117 -13.17 23.77 9.31
CA ASP A 117 -12.61 23.98 7.97
C ASP A 117 -11.96 22.70 7.47
N ASP A 118 -12.79 21.74 7.06
CA ASP A 118 -12.38 20.45 6.53
C ASP A 118 -11.62 20.58 5.21
N VAL A 119 -11.92 21.60 4.40
CA VAL A 119 -11.22 21.87 3.13
C VAL A 119 -9.77 22.26 3.37
N ALA A 120 -9.51 23.19 4.30
CA ALA A 120 -8.15 23.61 4.63
C ALA A 120 -7.34 22.47 5.26
N ILE A 121 -7.96 21.66 6.13
CA ILE A 121 -7.30 20.52 6.78
C ILE A 121 -6.97 19.42 5.75
N ALA A 122 -7.86 19.13 4.81
CA ALA A 122 -7.63 18.10 3.77
C ALA A 122 -6.65 18.55 2.68
N ALA A 123 -6.48 19.85 2.46
CA ALA A 123 -5.68 20.39 1.34
C ALA A 123 -4.25 19.82 1.25
N PRO A 124 -3.45 19.73 2.33
CA PRO A 124 -2.10 19.17 2.28
C PRO A 124 -2.05 17.64 2.11
N LEU A 125 -3.18 16.96 2.30
CA LEU A 125 -3.29 15.49 2.28
C LEU A 125 -3.98 14.96 1.01
N THR A 126 -4.32 15.84 0.08
CA THR A 126 -5.10 15.48 -1.11
C THR A 126 -4.62 16.24 -2.33
N LYS A 127 -4.81 15.66 -3.52
CA LYS A 127 -4.55 16.36 -4.79
C LYS A 127 -5.54 17.49 -5.06
N TYR A 128 -6.70 17.43 -4.43
CA TYR A 128 -7.76 18.40 -4.58
C TYR A 128 -8.68 18.35 -3.35
N SER A 129 -8.94 19.50 -2.76
CA SER A 129 -9.90 19.67 -1.69
C SER A 129 -10.79 20.87 -1.98
N ALA A 130 -12.11 20.72 -1.91
CA ALA A 130 -13.05 21.80 -2.19
C ALA A 130 -14.39 21.61 -1.51
N SER A 131 -15.04 22.72 -1.16
CA SER A 131 -16.44 22.73 -0.73
C SER A 131 -17.37 22.87 -1.93
N ILE A 132 -18.44 22.09 -1.96
CA ILE A 132 -19.51 22.21 -2.93
C ILE A 132 -20.42 23.36 -2.45
N THR A 133 -20.32 24.51 -3.09
CA THR A 133 -20.99 25.75 -2.66
C THR A 133 -22.34 25.98 -3.35
N ASP A 134 -22.69 25.15 -4.35
CA ASP A 134 -23.93 25.27 -5.11
C ASP A 134 -24.41 23.87 -5.53
N GLY A 135 -25.67 23.55 -5.22
CA GLY A 135 -26.27 22.26 -5.55
C GLY A 135 -26.38 21.99 -7.05
N LEU A 136 -26.50 23.03 -7.88
CA LEU A 136 -26.49 22.90 -9.34
C LEU A 136 -25.11 22.48 -9.90
N ARG A 137 -24.06 22.62 -9.09
CA ARG A 137 -22.68 22.29 -9.47
C ARG A 137 -22.16 20.99 -8.90
N ILE A 138 -22.98 20.21 -8.17
CA ILE A 138 -22.54 18.94 -7.55
C ILE A 138 -21.83 18.04 -8.58
N ARG A 139 -22.43 17.86 -9.76
CA ARG A 139 -21.85 17.01 -10.82
C ARG A 139 -20.49 17.52 -11.31
N GLU A 140 -20.34 18.84 -11.42
CA GLU A 140 -19.07 19.48 -11.80
C GLU A 140 -17.95 19.17 -10.79
N PHE A 141 -18.23 19.29 -9.49
CA PHE A 141 -17.26 18.99 -8.44
C PHE A 141 -16.87 17.52 -8.43
N VAL A 142 -17.85 16.61 -8.60
CA VAL A 142 -17.58 15.17 -8.70
C VAL A 142 -16.72 14.84 -9.93
N ASP A 143 -17.05 15.41 -11.09
CA ASP A 143 -16.27 15.23 -12.32
C ASP A 143 -14.81 15.67 -12.13
N LYS A 144 -14.63 16.85 -11.55
CA LYS A 144 -13.31 17.41 -11.28
C LYS A 144 -12.52 16.55 -10.29
N ALA A 145 -13.15 16.17 -9.17
CA ALA A 145 -12.53 15.31 -8.16
C ALA A 145 -12.12 13.96 -8.75
N TYR A 146 -13.02 13.28 -9.46
CA TYR A 146 -12.74 12.01 -10.13
C TYR A 146 -11.58 12.12 -11.13
N LYS A 147 -11.61 13.15 -11.99
CA LYS A 147 -10.54 13.39 -12.97
C LYS A 147 -9.19 13.59 -12.30
N ILE A 148 -9.14 14.40 -11.23
CA ILE A 148 -7.88 14.67 -10.52
C ILE A 148 -7.40 13.43 -9.76
N ALA A 149 -8.32 12.65 -9.15
CA ALA A 149 -7.96 11.42 -8.45
C ALA A 149 -7.34 10.36 -9.36
N THR A 150 -7.74 10.32 -10.65
CA THR A 150 -7.42 9.19 -11.56
C THR A 150 -6.42 9.53 -12.67
N ASN A 151 -6.08 10.80 -12.91
CA ASN A 151 -5.17 11.20 -14.00
C ASN A 151 -3.84 11.77 -13.50
N GLY A 152 -2.83 11.71 -14.36
CA GLY A 152 -1.45 11.91 -13.99
C GLY A 152 -1.05 10.77 -13.06
N TYR A 153 -0.43 11.12 -11.94
CA TYR A 153 -0.32 10.16 -10.89
C TYR A 153 -1.61 10.10 -10.04
N PRO A 154 -2.20 8.91 -9.75
CA PRO A 154 -3.45 8.84 -8.97
C PRO A 154 -3.25 9.37 -7.54
N GLY A 155 -4.34 9.64 -6.84
CA GLY A 155 -4.23 10.05 -5.44
C GLY A 155 -5.56 10.50 -4.83
N ALA A 156 -5.54 10.64 -3.52
CA ALA A 156 -6.69 11.04 -2.73
C ALA A 156 -7.19 12.45 -3.09
N VAL A 157 -8.50 12.64 -3.03
CA VAL A 157 -9.18 13.92 -3.18
C VAL A 157 -10.26 14.08 -2.11
N HIS A 158 -10.65 15.32 -1.83
CA HIS A 158 -11.66 15.62 -0.82
C HIS A 158 -12.74 16.56 -1.35
N LEU A 159 -13.99 16.27 -1.01
CA LEU A 159 -15.14 17.11 -1.23
C LEU A 159 -15.90 17.34 0.07
N SER A 160 -16.02 18.60 0.48
CA SER A 160 -16.92 19.02 1.55
C SER A 160 -18.31 19.25 0.98
N LEU A 161 -19.32 18.56 1.52
CA LEU A 161 -20.71 18.68 1.08
C LEU A 161 -21.58 19.23 2.19
N PRO A 162 -21.85 20.55 2.20
CA PRO A 162 -22.62 21.21 3.26
C PRO A 162 -24.04 20.67 3.40
N VAL A 163 -24.51 20.57 4.64
CA VAL A 163 -25.81 19.97 4.98
C VAL A 163 -26.99 20.67 4.31
N ASP A 164 -26.95 21.97 4.14
CA ASP A 164 -27.99 22.73 3.46
C ASP A 164 -28.06 22.43 1.95
N ILE A 165 -26.93 22.08 1.30
CA ILE A 165 -26.90 21.56 -0.06
C ILE A 165 -27.32 20.08 -0.09
N MET A 166 -26.78 19.28 0.84
CA MET A 166 -27.06 17.85 0.93
C MET A 166 -28.55 17.55 1.04
N PHE A 167 -29.27 18.30 1.89
CA PHE A 167 -30.71 18.11 2.17
C PHE A 167 -31.64 18.88 1.26
N SER A 168 -31.19 19.94 0.57
CA SER A 168 -32.02 20.71 -0.38
C SER A 168 -32.35 19.89 -1.63
N SER A 169 -33.51 20.21 -2.22
CA SER A 169 -33.99 19.56 -3.45
C SER A 169 -33.67 20.41 -4.68
N PHE A 170 -33.13 19.79 -5.69
CA PHE A 170 -32.79 20.37 -7.00
C PHE A 170 -33.45 19.57 -8.11
N ASP A 171 -33.52 20.14 -9.31
CA ASP A 171 -33.92 19.38 -10.49
C ASP A 171 -33.00 18.16 -10.67
N GLU A 172 -33.58 17.01 -11.02
CA GLU A 172 -32.84 15.76 -11.25
C GLU A 172 -31.73 15.90 -12.29
N ASN A 173 -31.97 16.76 -13.29
CA ASN A 173 -31.02 17.06 -14.36
C ASN A 173 -30.16 18.29 -14.09
N ALA A 174 -30.22 18.85 -12.88
CA ALA A 174 -29.44 20.03 -12.52
C ALA A 174 -27.95 19.88 -12.90
N GLY A 175 -27.44 20.85 -13.65
CA GLY A 175 -26.07 20.89 -14.15
C GLY A 175 -25.77 20.03 -15.37
N LEU A 176 -26.72 19.28 -15.92
CA LEU A 176 -26.52 18.47 -17.14
C LEU A 176 -26.61 19.30 -18.43
N GLU A 177 -27.55 20.25 -18.48
CA GLU A 177 -27.88 21.00 -19.72
C GLU A 177 -26.91 22.16 -19.98
N GLU A 178 -26.45 22.83 -18.94
CA GLU A 178 -25.64 24.04 -19.05
C GLU A 178 -24.17 23.81 -19.35
N ARG A 179 -23.69 22.57 -19.19
CA ARG A 179 -22.26 22.24 -19.35
C ARG A 179 -22.11 20.85 -19.97
N PRO A 180 -21.45 20.72 -21.12
CA PRO A 180 -21.23 19.44 -21.81
C PRO A 180 -20.12 18.64 -21.10
N PHE A 181 -20.30 18.29 -19.84
CA PHE A 181 -19.36 17.41 -19.12
C PHE A 181 -19.54 15.96 -19.56
N SER A 182 -18.44 15.24 -19.60
CA SER A 182 -18.50 13.80 -19.76
C SER A 182 -18.90 13.17 -18.42
N HIS A 183 -20.18 12.83 -18.28
CA HIS A 183 -20.69 12.16 -17.09
C HIS A 183 -20.23 10.70 -16.97
N LYS A 184 -19.73 10.09 -18.05
CA LYS A 184 -19.29 8.70 -18.07
C LYS A 184 -17.82 8.57 -17.65
N LYS A 185 -17.49 7.40 -17.05
CA LYS A 185 -16.11 6.98 -16.79
C LYS A 185 -15.30 7.05 -18.09
N LYS A 186 -14.15 7.70 -18.06
CA LYS A 186 -13.17 7.71 -19.15
C LYS A 186 -11.89 7.03 -18.70
N PRO A 187 -11.17 6.37 -19.62
CA PRO A 187 -9.82 5.89 -19.32
C PRO A 187 -8.91 7.04 -18.88
N ALA A 188 -7.97 6.75 -18.00
CA ALA A 188 -6.93 7.69 -17.63
C ALA A 188 -6.11 8.10 -18.87
N ILE A 189 -5.68 9.36 -18.90
CA ILE A 189 -4.82 9.89 -19.96
C ILE A 189 -3.41 9.36 -19.74
N LYS A 190 -2.84 8.74 -20.79
CA LYS A 190 -1.48 8.20 -20.76
C LYS A 190 -0.49 9.22 -21.34
N ALA A 191 0.65 9.36 -20.68
CA ALA A 191 1.78 10.13 -21.21
C ALA A 191 2.47 9.33 -22.32
N TRP A 192 2.73 9.97 -23.46
CA TRP A 192 3.50 9.41 -24.57
C TRP A 192 4.88 10.07 -24.63
N PRO A 193 5.95 9.29 -24.81
CA PRO A 193 7.29 9.83 -24.79
C PRO A 193 7.61 10.65 -26.04
N ASP A 194 8.49 11.64 -25.90
CA ASP A 194 9.16 12.23 -27.06
C ASP A 194 9.99 11.16 -27.78
N PRO A 195 9.85 11.00 -29.12
CA PRO A 195 10.53 9.94 -29.87
C PRO A 195 12.06 10.02 -29.82
N ASN A 196 12.64 11.23 -29.76
CA ASN A 196 14.09 11.40 -29.71
C ASN A 196 14.63 11.00 -28.34
N GLN A 197 13.97 11.46 -27.25
CA GLN A 197 14.32 11.05 -25.89
C GLN A 197 14.15 9.53 -25.69
N LEU A 198 13.08 8.94 -26.22
CA LEU A 198 12.88 7.50 -26.17
C LEU A 198 14.03 6.77 -26.87
N ASN A 199 14.41 7.18 -28.06
CA ASN A 199 15.52 6.58 -28.80
C ASN A 199 16.85 6.71 -28.05
N GLU A 200 17.11 7.83 -27.41
CA GLU A 200 18.29 8.04 -26.57
C GLU A 200 18.33 7.06 -25.39
N VAL A 201 17.21 6.91 -24.67
CA VAL A 201 17.05 5.93 -23.59
C VAL A 201 17.29 4.50 -24.09
N LEU A 202 16.64 4.12 -25.18
CA LEU A 202 16.77 2.77 -25.73
C LEU A 202 18.20 2.46 -26.20
N ASN A 203 18.88 3.42 -26.79
CA ASN A 203 20.28 3.29 -27.18
C ASN A 203 21.22 3.15 -25.97
N LEU A 204 20.99 3.93 -24.90
CA LEU A 204 21.77 3.83 -23.67
C LEU A 204 21.62 2.44 -23.03
N ILE A 205 20.39 1.93 -22.95
CA ILE A 205 20.11 0.58 -22.41
C ILE A 205 20.73 -0.51 -23.31
N SER A 206 20.61 -0.39 -24.63
CA SER A 206 21.16 -1.37 -25.57
C SER A 206 22.68 -1.53 -25.40
N ASN A 207 23.39 -0.43 -25.22
CA ASN A 207 24.85 -0.37 -25.07
C ASN A 207 25.35 -0.63 -23.64
N SER A 208 24.46 -0.66 -22.64
CA SER A 208 24.79 -0.97 -21.25
C SER A 208 25.21 -2.44 -21.11
N LYS A 209 26.14 -2.73 -20.21
CA LYS A 209 26.58 -4.11 -19.85
C LYS A 209 25.97 -4.61 -18.57
N LYS A 210 25.59 -3.70 -17.66
CA LYS A 210 25.12 -4.01 -16.32
C LYS A 210 23.86 -3.19 -15.95
N PRO A 211 22.81 -3.19 -16.79
CA PRO A 211 21.59 -2.43 -16.46
C PRO A 211 20.80 -3.12 -15.37
N ILE A 212 20.06 -2.33 -14.58
CA ILE A 212 19.03 -2.80 -13.65
C ILE A 212 17.74 -1.98 -13.84
N ILE A 213 16.59 -2.61 -13.61
CA ILE A 213 15.31 -1.92 -13.51
C ILE A 213 14.89 -1.86 -12.04
N ILE A 214 14.50 -0.67 -11.59
CA ILE A 214 13.85 -0.47 -10.29
C ILE A 214 12.42 -0.04 -10.55
N GLY A 215 11.47 -0.89 -10.14
CA GLY A 215 10.04 -0.68 -10.35
C GLY A 215 9.36 -0.06 -9.13
N GLY A 216 8.53 0.95 -9.37
CA GLY A 216 7.73 1.61 -8.34
C GLY A 216 6.23 1.65 -8.64
N HIS A 217 5.47 2.41 -7.86
CA HIS A 217 4.00 2.54 -7.88
C HIS A 217 3.38 2.76 -9.26
N GLY A 218 4.04 3.56 -10.11
CA GLY A 218 3.51 3.87 -11.44
C GLY A 218 3.29 2.63 -12.30
N ILE A 219 4.07 1.56 -12.10
CA ILE A 219 3.89 0.29 -12.79
C ILE A 219 2.59 -0.38 -12.35
N TRP A 220 2.30 -0.37 -11.04
CA TRP A 220 1.06 -0.90 -10.49
C TRP A 220 -0.16 -0.12 -11.03
N TRP A 221 -0.15 1.20 -10.91
CA TRP A 221 -1.27 2.03 -11.35
C TRP A 221 -1.50 2.03 -12.86
N SER A 222 -0.46 1.75 -13.66
CA SER A 222 -0.58 1.58 -15.12
C SER A 222 -0.92 0.15 -15.56
N SER A 223 -1.04 -0.80 -14.62
CA SER A 223 -1.29 -2.23 -14.90
C SER A 223 -0.25 -2.84 -15.84
N SER A 224 1.03 -2.53 -15.61
CA SER A 224 2.12 -2.86 -16.53
C SER A 224 3.06 -3.96 -16.02
N GLU A 225 2.71 -4.69 -14.95
CA GLU A 225 3.54 -5.70 -14.31
C GLU A 225 3.92 -6.83 -15.26
N LYS A 226 2.97 -7.30 -16.09
CA LYS A 226 3.26 -8.35 -17.08
C LYS A 226 4.28 -7.91 -18.13
N LYS A 227 4.20 -6.64 -18.54
CA LYS A 227 5.17 -6.08 -19.51
C LYS A 227 6.53 -5.85 -18.86
N LEU A 228 6.57 -5.47 -17.58
CA LEU A 228 7.81 -5.42 -16.81
C LEU A 228 8.48 -6.79 -16.75
N GLU A 229 7.72 -7.84 -16.42
CA GLU A 229 8.21 -9.22 -16.38
C GLU A 229 8.75 -9.66 -17.75
N GLU A 230 7.97 -9.43 -18.81
CA GLU A 230 8.37 -9.75 -20.18
C GLU A 230 9.65 -9.01 -20.59
N ALA A 231 9.76 -7.72 -20.28
CA ALA A 231 10.96 -6.95 -20.57
C ALA A 231 12.19 -7.49 -19.82
N GLY A 232 12.08 -7.77 -18.54
CA GLY A 232 13.17 -8.30 -17.74
C GLY A 232 13.62 -9.67 -18.20
N ASN A 233 12.68 -10.59 -18.43
CA ASN A 233 12.98 -11.95 -18.86
C ASN A 233 13.56 -12.00 -20.28
N ASN A 234 12.99 -11.27 -21.24
CA ASN A 234 13.45 -11.27 -22.62
C ASN A 234 14.84 -10.65 -22.78
N LEU A 235 15.14 -9.63 -21.99
CA LEU A 235 16.37 -8.85 -22.09
C LEU A 235 17.45 -9.27 -21.08
N ASN A 236 17.15 -10.21 -20.20
CA ASN A 236 18.02 -10.61 -19.09
C ASN A 236 18.49 -9.41 -18.25
N ILE A 237 17.53 -8.51 -17.92
CA ILE A 237 17.80 -7.36 -17.05
C ILE A 237 17.25 -7.66 -15.65
N PRO A 238 18.09 -7.60 -14.59
CA PRO A 238 17.64 -7.76 -13.21
C PRO A 238 16.62 -6.69 -12.82
N ILE A 239 15.52 -7.11 -12.17
CA ILE A 239 14.46 -6.23 -11.68
C ILE A 239 14.42 -6.24 -10.16
N PHE A 240 14.32 -5.05 -9.57
CA PHE A 240 14.09 -4.83 -8.15
C PHE A 240 12.83 -4.01 -7.96
N ASN A 241 12.04 -4.32 -6.92
CA ASN A 241 10.91 -3.49 -6.52
C ASN A 241 11.35 -2.49 -5.45
N ILE A 242 10.83 -1.27 -5.51
CA ILE A 242 10.94 -0.33 -4.38
C ILE A 242 10.18 -0.93 -3.19
N PRO A 243 10.72 -0.89 -1.95
CA PRO A 243 10.02 -1.33 -0.75
C PRO A 243 8.70 -0.60 -0.51
N TYR A 244 7.82 -1.16 0.30
CA TYR A 244 6.55 -0.58 0.77
C TYR A 244 5.52 -0.30 -0.34
N HIS A 245 5.66 -0.92 -1.50
CA HIS A 245 4.73 -0.79 -2.62
C HIS A 245 4.05 -2.12 -2.91
N GLN A 246 2.96 -2.07 -3.68
CA GLN A 246 2.27 -3.27 -4.12
C GLN A 246 3.24 -4.23 -4.81
N LYS A 247 3.02 -5.54 -4.62
CA LYS A 247 3.80 -6.57 -5.31
C LYS A 247 3.68 -6.39 -6.81
N LEU A 248 4.77 -5.96 -7.46
CA LEU A 248 4.82 -5.80 -8.92
C LEU A 248 5.07 -7.13 -9.61
N LEU A 249 6.04 -7.90 -9.13
CA LEU A 249 6.40 -9.21 -9.65
C LEU A 249 6.36 -10.25 -8.55
N GLY A 250 6.04 -11.48 -8.94
CA GLY A 250 6.19 -12.65 -8.13
C GLY A 250 7.55 -13.27 -8.30
N GLU A 251 7.81 -14.19 -7.43
CA GLU A 251 9.03 -14.98 -7.42
C GLU A 251 9.11 -15.97 -8.57
N GLU A 252 8.01 -16.17 -9.27
CA GLU A 252 7.95 -16.91 -10.53
C GLU A 252 8.61 -16.16 -11.70
N ALA A 253 8.75 -14.83 -11.59
CA ALA A 253 9.44 -14.03 -12.60
C ALA A 253 10.96 -14.21 -12.47
N GLU A 254 11.58 -14.83 -13.46
CA GLU A 254 13.01 -15.15 -13.43
C GLU A 254 13.91 -13.91 -13.28
N SER A 255 13.45 -12.77 -13.80
CA SER A 255 14.15 -11.48 -13.73
C SER A 255 13.97 -10.77 -12.39
N TYR A 256 13.05 -11.21 -11.52
CA TYR A 256 12.83 -10.58 -10.22
C TYR A 256 13.92 -10.98 -9.22
N MET A 257 14.71 -10.01 -8.80
CA MET A 257 15.81 -10.24 -7.86
C MET A 257 15.42 -9.99 -6.41
N GLY A 258 14.42 -9.16 -6.13
CA GLY A 258 13.97 -8.82 -4.78
C GLY A 258 13.70 -7.33 -4.59
N LEU A 259 13.83 -6.85 -3.35
CA LEU A 259 13.63 -5.44 -3.01
C LEU A 259 14.89 -4.61 -3.28
N ALA A 260 14.71 -3.37 -3.70
CA ALA A 260 15.77 -2.37 -3.80
C ALA A 260 16.09 -1.76 -2.41
N ASP A 261 16.31 -2.60 -1.42
CA ASP A 261 16.65 -2.22 -0.04
C ASP A 261 17.95 -2.91 0.37
N ILE A 262 19.00 -2.11 0.53
CA ILE A 262 20.36 -2.62 0.83
C ILE A 262 20.51 -3.20 2.24
N HIS A 263 19.62 -2.87 3.15
CA HIS A 263 19.67 -3.34 4.54
C HIS A 263 18.89 -4.64 4.72
N GLN A 264 17.67 -4.69 4.18
CA GLN A 264 16.82 -5.88 4.26
C GLN A 264 17.14 -6.92 3.18
N PHE A 265 17.67 -6.46 2.05
CA PHE A 265 18.04 -7.32 0.92
C PHE A 265 19.43 -6.95 0.37
N PRO A 266 20.53 -7.32 1.05
CA PRO A 266 21.90 -6.99 0.65
C PRO A 266 22.29 -7.28 -0.80
N PRO A 267 21.72 -8.27 -1.52
CA PRO A 267 21.99 -8.45 -2.95
C PRO A 267 21.69 -7.20 -3.79
N SER A 268 20.72 -6.37 -3.40
CA SER A 268 20.43 -5.10 -4.09
C SER A 268 21.60 -4.11 -4.02
N LYS A 269 22.40 -4.15 -2.94
CA LYS A 269 23.60 -3.32 -2.82
C LYS A 269 24.63 -3.68 -3.89
N PHE A 270 24.86 -4.97 -4.13
CA PHE A 270 25.74 -5.43 -5.20
C PHE A 270 25.25 -4.91 -6.56
N ALA A 271 23.96 -5.11 -6.85
CA ALA A 271 23.36 -4.69 -8.11
C ALA A 271 23.50 -3.17 -8.34
N LEU A 272 23.16 -2.37 -7.34
CA LEU A 272 23.21 -0.90 -7.42
C LEU A 272 24.64 -0.38 -7.59
N HIS A 273 25.61 -0.93 -6.84
CA HIS A 273 27.00 -0.46 -6.90
C HIS A 273 27.72 -0.85 -8.18
N GLU A 274 27.37 -1.99 -8.77
CA GLU A 274 28.04 -2.50 -9.97
C GLU A 274 27.33 -2.11 -11.28
N SER A 275 26.09 -1.57 -11.19
CA SER A 275 25.32 -1.18 -12.37
C SER A 275 25.97 -0.01 -13.11
N ASP A 276 25.94 -0.05 -14.46
CA ASP A 276 26.34 1.06 -15.32
C ASP A 276 25.14 1.92 -15.74
N VAL A 277 23.92 1.35 -15.71
CA VAL A 277 22.65 2.04 -15.98
C VAL A 277 21.58 1.58 -14.98
N VAL A 278 20.99 2.52 -14.25
CA VAL A 278 19.82 2.32 -13.42
C VAL A 278 18.60 2.90 -14.11
N ILE A 279 17.58 2.08 -14.33
CA ILE A 279 16.32 2.45 -14.97
C ILE A 279 15.24 2.46 -13.89
N MET A 280 14.91 3.66 -13.38
CA MET A 280 13.81 3.85 -12.44
C MET A 280 12.51 4.02 -13.23
N VAL A 281 11.56 3.10 -13.05
CA VAL A 281 10.27 3.14 -13.76
C VAL A 281 9.11 3.25 -12.78
N GLY A 282 8.33 4.30 -12.90
CA GLY A 282 7.16 4.55 -12.07
C GLY A 282 7.46 4.73 -10.58
N GLY A 283 8.71 4.96 -10.23
CA GLY A 283 9.16 5.22 -8.88
C GLY A 283 9.77 6.61 -8.75
N ARG A 284 10.20 6.96 -7.54
CA ARG A 284 10.90 8.19 -7.22
C ARG A 284 12.09 7.92 -6.30
N LEU A 285 13.05 8.82 -6.32
CA LEU A 285 14.22 8.75 -5.45
C LEU A 285 13.94 9.51 -4.15
N ASP A 286 13.16 8.90 -3.26
CA ASP A 286 12.88 9.41 -1.93
C ASP A 286 13.80 8.78 -0.85
N ASN A 287 13.41 8.85 0.43
CA ASN A 287 14.20 8.30 1.53
C ASN A 287 14.47 6.80 1.40
N GLN A 288 13.54 6.03 0.83
CA GLN A 288 13.70 4.59 0.62
C GLN A 288 14.87 4.28 -0.32
N MET A 289 15.08 5.14 -1.30
CA MET A 289 16.17 5.06 -2.27
C MET A 289 17.34 5.99 -1.91
N ASN A 290 17.49 6.36 -0.60
CA ASN A 290 18.51 7.29 -0.11
C ASN A 290 18.61 8.57 -0.97
N PHE A 291 17.46 9.09 -1.41
CA PHE A 291 17.35 10.29 -2.27
C PHE A 291 18.19 10.23 -3.56
N GLY A 292 18.55 9.03 -4.02
CA GLY A 292 19.44 8.83 -5.16
C GLY A 292 20.92 9.14 -4.91
N ASN A 293 21.33 9.28 -3.65
CA ASN A 293 22.68 9.69 -3.28
C ASN A 293 23.68 8.52 -3.15
N PRO A 294 24.98 8.79 -3.31
CA PRO A 294 26.03 7.87 -2.89
C PRO A 294 25.94 7.56 -1.37
N PRO A 295 26.40 6.40 -0.91
CA PRO A 295 27.03 5.33 -1.69
C PRO A 295 26.04 4.39 -2.39
N LEU A 296 24.73 4.56 -2.19
CA LEU A 296 23.73 3.65 -2.78
C LEU A 296 23.70 3.75 -4.32
N PHE A 297 23.70 4.98 -4.82
CA PHE A 297 23.78 5.25 -6.27
C PHE A 297 25.17 5.81 -6.62
N PRO A 298 26.07 5.01 -7.22
CA PRO A 298 27.36 5.51 -7.64
C PRO A 298 27.26 6.67 -8.62
N LYS A 299 28.18 7.62 -8.53
CA LYS A 299 28.23 8.75 -9.49
C LYS A 299 28.55 8.30 -10.92
N THR A 300 29.08 7.09 -11.08
CA THR A 300 29.47 6.50 -12.38
C THR A 300 28.31 5.84 -13.10
N SER A 301 27.24 5.47 -12.39
CA SER A 301 26.05 4.90 -13.00
C SER A 301 25.17 5.98 -13.63
N LYS A 302 24.75 5.75 -14.87
CA LYS A 302 23.75 6.56 -15.54
C LYS A 302 22.37 6.29 -14.95
N LEU A 303 21.59 7.33 -14.71
CA LEU A 303 20.23 7.24 -14.21
C LEU A 303 19.23 7.63 -15.29
N ILE A 304 18.29 6.73 -15.56
CA ILE A 304 17.13 6.98 -16.40
C ILE A 304 15.89 7.00 -15.50
N CYS A 305 15.11 8.10 -15.53
CA CYS A 305 13.82 8.19 -14.85
C CYS A 305 12.69 8.12 -15.87
N VAL A 306 11.82 7.11 -15.75
CA VAL A 306 10.62 6.94 -16.57
C VAL A 306 9.40 7.03 -15.67
N ASN A 307 8.54 8.02 -15.90
CA ASN A 307 7.32 8.17 -15.09
C ASN A 307 6.17 8.73 -15.93
N GLY A 308 4.94 8.33 -15.60
CA GLY A 308 3.71 8.83 -16.23
C GLY A 308 3.28 10.22 -15.76
N SER A 309 3.96 10.78 -14.76
CA SER A 309 3.69 12.11 -14.19
C SER A 309 4.98 12.87 -13.97
N HIS A 310 4.99 14.14 -14.36
CA HIS A 310 6.18 14.98 -14.26
C HIS A 310 6.53 15.35 -12.81
N GLU A 311 5.55 15.37 -11.90
CA GLU A 311 5.79 15.66 -10.48
C GLU A 311 6.65 14.60 -9.77
N GLU A 312 6.74 13.41 -10.35
CA GLU A 312 7.52 12.29 -9.80
C GLU A 312 8.93 12.20 -10.43
N ILE A 313 9.21 13.00 -11.44
CA ILE A 313 10.51 13.03 -12.12
C ILE A 313 11.44 14.00 -11.39
N GLU A 314 12.70 13.59 -11.16
CA GLU A 314 13.76 14.41 -10.53
C GLU A 314 13.41 14.98 -9.15
N LEU A 315 12.67 14.24 -8.35
CA LEU A 315 12.24 14.74 -7.03
C LEU A 315 13.43 15.20 -6.15
N ASN A 316 14.53 14.46 -6.15
CA ASN A 316 15.69 14.72 -5.27
C ASN A 316 17.04 14.66 -5.99
N ARG A 317 17.13 14.01 -7.14
CA ARG A 317 18.34 13.89 -7.94
C ARG A 317 18.00 14.05 -9.41
N ALA A 318 18.78 14.86 -10.13
CA ALA A 318 18.71 14.92 -11.59
C ALA A 318 19.10 13.56 -12.20
N ALA A 319 18.32 13.11 -13.17
CA ALA A 319 18.65 11.95 -13.98
C ALA A 319 19.50 12.36 -15.20
N ASP A 320 20.24 11.40 -15.76
CA ASP A 320 20.93 11.63 -17.02
C ASP A 320 19.92 11.77 -18.17
N ILE A 321 18.82 11.01 -18.11
CA ILE A 321 17.70 11.13 -19.06
C ILE A 321 16.37 11.00 -18.30
N ASN A 322 15.46 11.93 -18.54
CA ASN A 322 14.09 11.91 -18.05
C ASN A 322 13.14 11.58 -19.18
N LEU A 323 12.23 10.64 -18.95
CA LEU A 323 11.24 10.25 -19.92
C LEU A 323 9.84 10.33 -19.30
N LEU A 324 9.07 11.34 -19.68
CA LEU A 324 7.65 11.43 -19.34
C LEU A 324 6.88 10.42 -20.19
N CYS A 325 6.59 9.25 -19.63
CA CYS A 325 6.01 8.13 -20.36
C CYS A 325 5.23 7.20 -19.42
N ASP A 326 4.06 6.74 -19.88
CA ASP A 326 3.37 5.63 -19.23
C ASP A 326 4.28 4.39 -19.18
N PRO A 327 4.45 3.74 -18.00
CA PRO A 327 5.30 2.57 -17.87
C PRO A 327 5.00 1.45 -18.87
N GLY A 328 3.71 1.20 -19.15
CA GLY A 328 3.31 0.17 -20.10
C GLY A 328 3.73 0.46 -21.55
N ILE A 329 3.70 1.75 -21.93
CA ILE A 329 4.18 2.19 -23.25
C ILE A 329 5.70 2.06 -23.32
N PHE A 330 6.41 2.46 -22.26
CA PHE A 330 7.86 2.30 -22.19
C PHE A 330 8.29 0.83 -22.36
N PHE A 331 7.68 -0.10 -21.62
CA PHE A 331 8.03 -1.52 -21.73
C PHE A 331 7.71 -2.12 -23.11
N GLU A 332 6.66 -1.68 -23.79
CA GLU A 332 6.37 -2.10 -25.19
C GLU A 332 7.51 -1.76 -26.15
N HIS A 333 8.17 -0.63 -25.95
CA HIS A 333 9.33 -0.24 -26.73
C HIS A 333 10.60 -0.99 -26.27
N LEU A 334 10.76 -1.15 -24.96
CA LEU A 334 11.92 -1.82 -24.37
C LEU A 334 12.02 -3.30 -24.81
N ILE A 335 10.91 -4.03 -24.79
CA ILE A 335 10.86 -5.45 -25.20
C ILE A 335 11.40 -5.68 -26.61
N LYS A 336 11.18 -4.73 -27.52
CA LYS A 336 11.61 -4.83 -28.93
C LYS A 336 13.12 -4.63 -29.12
N LEU A 337 13.87 -4.23 -28.09
CA LEU A 337 15.31 -3.97 -28.21
C LEU A 337 16.15 -5.19 -28.54
N LYS A 338 15.70 -6.39 -28.15
CA LYS A 338 16.45 -7.64 -28.40
C LYS A 338 16.66 -7.91 -29.91
N ASP A 339 15.72 -7.43 -30.72
CA ASP A 339 15.77 -7.57 -32.17
C ASP A 339 16.73 -6.58 -32.85
N ASN A 340 17.35 -5.69 -32.07
CA ASN A 340 18.24 -4.65 -32.57
C ASN A 340 19.66 -5.20 -32.71
N ASN A 341 20.31 -4.99 -33.86
CA ASN A 341 21.67 -5.46 -34.18
C ASN A 341 22.75 -4.97 -33.19
N ASN A 342 22.47 -3.95 -32.40
CA ASN A 342 23.37 -3.32 -31.41
C ASN A 342 23.15 -3.81 -29.98
N TRP A 343 22.36 -4.85 -29.75
CA TRP A 343 22.10 -5.35 -28.40
C TRP A 343 23.34 -6.06 -27.81
N ILE A 344 23.85 -5.53 -26.70
CA ILE A 344 24.90 -6.17 -25.91
C ILE A 344 24.24 -7.17 -24.96
N SER A 345 24.68 -8.45 -24.96
CA SER A 345 24.15 -9.47 -24.04
C SER A 345 24.36 -9.07 -22.57
N LYS A 346 23.32 -9.27 -21.76
CA LYS A 346 23.30 -9.05 -20.31
C LYS A 346 23.41 -10.36 -19.51
N ASP A 347 23.57 -11.51 -20.17
CA ASP A 347 23.45 -12.84 -19.57
C ASP A 347 24.38 -13.04 -18.37
N HIS A 348 25.66 -12.67 -18.52
CA HIS A 348 26.64 -12.78 -17.41
C HIS A 348 26.23 -11.92 -16.21
N TRP A 349 25.78 -10.70 -16.45
CA TRP A 349 25.31 -9.78 -15.40
C TRP A 349 24.06 -10.32 -14.69
N PHE A 350 23.11 -10.82 -15.48
CA PHE A 350 21.88 -11.42 -14.98
C PHE A 350 22.16 -12.63 -14.08
N GLN A 351 23.02 -13.56 -14.53
CA GLN A 351 23.39 -14.75 -13.75
C GLN A 351 24.13 -14.37 -12.47
N ASN A 352 24.99 -13.36 -12.48
CA ASN A 352 25.67 -12.90 -11.28
C ASN A 352 24.70 -12.40 -10.22
N ASN A 353 23.64 -11.66 -10.60
CA ASN A 353 22.62 -11.22 -9.67
C ASN A 353 21.82 -12.40 -9.08
N LYS A 354 21.50 -13.41 -9.89
CA LYS A 354 20.85 -14.65 -9.40
C LYS A 354 21.74 -15.39 -8.40
N ILE A 355 23.04 -15.49 -8.67
CA ILE A 355 24.02 -16.10 -7.74
C ILE A 355 24.05 -15.33 -6.42
N LYS A 356 24.14 -13.99 -6.44
CA LYS A 356 24.15 -13.16 -5.25
C LYS A 356 22.88 -13.29 -4.42
N LYS A 357 21.71 -13.35 -5.07
CA LYS A 357 20.44 -13.65 -4.40
C LYS A 357 20.49 -15.00 -3.72
N LYS A 358 20.92 -16.04 -4.42
CA LYS A 358 21.00 -17.41 -3.88
C LYS A 358 21.96 -17.50 -2.70
N GLU A 359 23.17 -16.95 -2.81
CA GLU A 359 24.17 -16.93 -1.74
C GLU A 359 23.59 -16.27 -0.46
N TRP A 360 22.87 -15.17 -0.60
CA TRP A 360 22.25 -14.49 0.53
C TRP A 360 21.11 -15.31 1.15
N VAL A 361 20.24 -15.92 0.34
CA VAL A 361 19.15 -16.78 0.82
C VAL A 361 19.71 -17.96 1.59
N ASP A 362 20.67 -18.70 1.00
CA ASP A 362 21.28 -19.88 1.60
C ASP A 362 21.94 -19.54 2.95
N LYS A 363 22.67 -18.41 3.01
CA LYS A 363 23.29 -17.93 4.24
C LYS A 363 22.26 -17.55 5.30
N THR A 364 21.23 -16.78 4.92
CA THR A 364 20.21 -16.31 5.87
C THR A 364 19.43 -17.48 6.46
N LEU A 365 19.09 -18.49 5.66
CA LEU A 365 18.43 -19.70 6.15
C LEU A 365 19.33 -20.52 7.06
N PHE A 366 20.60 -20.65 6.73
CA PHE A 366 21.58 -21.35 7.58
C PHE A 366 21.74 -20.66 8.94
N ASP A 367 21.91 -19.34 8.95
CA ASP A 367 22.04 -18.55 10.18
C ASP A 367 20.78 -18.66 11.05
N LEU A 368 19.59 -18.55 10.42
CA LEU A 368 18.30 -18.70 11.10
C LEU A 368 18.09 -20.09 11.68
N GLU A 369 18.46 -21.16 10.95
CA GLU A 369 18.35 -22.54 11.44
C GLU A 369 19.22 -22.76 12.68
N LYS A 370 20.45 -22.25 12.67
CA LYS A 370 21.35 -22.31 13.81
C LYS A 370 20.76 -21.58 15.02
N GLU A 371 20.24 -20.38 14.83
CA GLU A 371 19.60 -19.60 15.91
C GLU A 371 18.35 -20.30 16.43
N THR A 372 17.49 -20.83 15.54
CA THR A 372 16.27 -21.54 15.92
C THR A 372 16.57 -22.82 16.73
N ASN A 373 17.61 -23.57 16.34
CA ASN A 373 18.02 -24.75 17.08
C ASN A 373 18.55 -24.39 18.48
N GLN A 374 19.31 -23.29 18.61
CA GLN A 374 19.78 -22.80 19.91
C GLN A 374 18.61 -22.31 20.77
N ALA A 375 17.68 -21.55 20.19
CA ALA A 375 16.48 -21.05 20.86
C ALA A 375 15.62 -22.22 21.41
N LYS A 376 15.47 -23.30 20.63
CA LYS A 376 14.76 -24.51 21.07
C LYS A 376 15.40 -25.15 22.30
N LEU A 377 16.73 -25.24 22.33
CA LEU A 377 17.47 -25.81 23.49
C LEU A 377 17.30 -24.95 24.74
N ASN A 378 17.17 -23.64 24.56
CA ASN A 378 17.05 -22.66 25.65
C ASN A 378 15.61 -22.41 26.08
N GLY A 379 14.61 -22.97 25.39
CA GLY A 379 13.18 -22.65 25.63
C GLY A 379 12.81 -21.21 25.26
N GLU A 380 13.51 -20.62 24.28
CA GLU A 380 13.28 -19.25 23.85
C GLU A 380 12.06 -19.15 22.91
N LYS A 381 11.50 -17.95 22.81
CA LYS A 381 10.38 -17.61 21.92
C LYS A 381 10.77 -17.68 20.44
N ILE A 382 9.77 -17.70 19.56
CA ILE A 382 9.94 -17.82 18.10
C ILE A 382 10.57 -16.56 17.52
N HIS A 383 11.58 -16.72 16.64
CA HIS A 383 12.15 -15.61 15.87
C HIS A 383 11.15 -15.07 14.84
N PRO A 384 10.94 -13.74 14.69
CA PRO A 384 9.91 -13.17 13.78
C PRO A 384 10.12 -13.57 12.32
N LEU A 385 11.36 -13.72 11.83
CA LEU A 385 11.61 -14.25 10.48
C LEU A 385 11.12 -15.70 10.35
N GLN A 386 11.33 -16.53 11.38
CA GLN A 386 10.85 -17.91 11.37
C GLN A 386 9.32 -17.98 11.39
N LEU A 387 8.68 -17.12 12.20
CA LEU A 387 7.22 -16.98 12.22
C LEU A 387 6.70 -16.66 10.80
N ALA A 388 7.27 -15.66 10.15
CA ALA A 388 6.85 -15.26 8.82
C ALA A 388 7.06 -16.36 7.77
N LEU A 389 8.20 -17.08 7.80
CA LEU A 389 8.47 -18.20 6.91
C LEU A 389 7.49 -19.36 7.12
N ASP A 390 7.17 -19.71 8.38
CA ASP A 390 6.22 -20.77 8.71
C ASP A 390 4.77 -20.41 8.25
N VAL A 391 4.39 -19.13 8.31
CA VAL A 391 3.15 -18.63 7.69
C VAL A 391 3.18 -18.80 6.18
N HIS A 392 4.29 -18.47 5.53
CA HIS A 392 4.47 -18.65 4.09
C HIS A 392 4.35 -20.13 3.66
N GLU A 393 4.69 -21.08 4.51
CA GLU A 393 4.54 -22.50 4.20
C GLU A 393 3.07 -22.93 3.96
N VAL A 394 2.11 -22.27 4.63
CA VAL A 394 0.68 -22.62 4.56
C VAL A 394 -0.13 -21.75 3.60
N ILE A 395 0.40 -20.60 3.18
CA ILE A 395 -0.26 -19.72 2.19
C ILE A 395 -0.26 -20.40 0.82
N GLY A 396 -1.39 -20.39 0.13
CA GLY A 396 -1.59 -20.96 -1.21
C GLY A 396 -1.52 -19.90 -2.32
N GLU A 397 -1.52 -20.36 -3.57
CA GLU A 397 -1.40 -19.54 -4.80
C GLU A 397 -2.50 -18.48 -4.95
N ASN A 398 -3.69 -18.77 -4.45
CA ASN A 398 -4.86 -17.87 -4.55
C ASN A 398 -5.10 -17.05 -3.29
N ASP A 399 -4.19 -17.11 -2.33
CA ASP A 399 -4.34 -16.46 -1.03
C ASP A 399 -3.67 -15.09 -0.98
N TRP A 400 -4.10 -14.26 -0.04
CA TRP A 400 -3.57 -12.93 0.23
C TRP A 400 -2.76 -12.92 1.51
N LEU A 401 -1.65 -12.21 1.48
CA LEU A 401 -0.86 -11.85 2.66
C LEU A 401 -1.01 -10.36 2.93
N VAL A 402 -1.42 -10.03 4.15
CA VAL A 402 -1.44 -8.67 4.67
C VAL A 402 -0.45 -8.59 5.83
N ILE A 403 0.30 -7.51 5.90
CA ILE A 403 1.34 -7.32 6.92
C ILE A 403 1.09 -5.97 7.60
N ASP A 404 1.26 -5.91 8.92
CA ASP A 404 1.16 -4.68 9.70
C ASP A 404 2.13 -4.69 10.89
N GLY A 405 2.77 -3.57 11.15
CA GLY A 405 3.71 -3.42 12.26
C GLY A 405 5.02 -2.76 11.88
N GLY A 406 5.92 -2.68 12.82
CA GLY A 406 7.30 -2.21 12.64
C GLY A 406 8.25 -3.37 12.29
N ASN A 407 8.99 -3.93 13.28
CA ASN A 407 9.89 -5.07 13.06
C ASN A 407 9.19 -6.25 12.39
N THR A 408 7.94 -6.55 12.77
CA THR A 408 7.12 -7.60 12.16
C THR A 408 6.99 -7.42 10.65
N HIS A 409 6.76 -6.18 10.18
CA HIS A 409 6.71 -5.85 8.76
C HIS A 409 8.04 -6.14 8.08
N PHE A 410 9.14 -5.63 8.60
CA PHE A 410 10.46 -5.76 8.01
C PHE A 410 10.93 -7.23 7.93
N TRP A 411 10.69 -8.01 8.98
CA TRP A 411 10.99 -9.45 8.96
C TRP A 411 10.11 -10.23 7.98
N SER A 412 8.86 -9.81 7.82
CA SER A 412 7.95 -10.40 6.82
C SER A 412 8.39 -10.09 5.38
N GLU A 413 8.91 -8.91 5.10
CA GLU A 413 9.50 -8.59 3.78
C GLU A 413 10.73 -9.44 3.47
N ILE A 414 11.59 -9.67 4.46
CA ILE A 414 12.72 -10.59 4.32
C ILE A 414 12.23 -12.01 4.01
N ALA A 415 11.19 -12.48 4.72
CA ALA A 415 10.58 -13.78 4.48
C ALA A 415 9.99 -13.90 3.06
N ILE A 416 9.37 -12.85 2.53
CA ILE A 416 8.88 -12.80 1.14
C ILE A 416 10.03 -13.01 0.16
N ASN A 417 11.14 -12.28 0.30
CA ASN A 417 12.30 -12.41 -0.59
C ASN A 417 12.94 -13.81 -0.54
N ILE A 418 12.93 -14.45 0.62
CA ILE A 418 13.43 -15.83 0.81
C ILE A 418 12.46 -16.84 0.20
N SER A 419 11.17 -16.75 0.52
CA SER A 419 10.14 -17.68 0.02
C SER A 419 10.03 -17.63 -1.49
N GLY A 420 10.20 -16.45 -2.05
CA GLY A 420 10.27 -16.22 -3.46
C GLY A 420 11.36 -16.97 -4.18
N HIS A 421 12.46 -17.23 -3.53
CA HIS A 421 13.52 -18.06 -4.09
C HIS A 421 13.05 -19.50 -4.41
N LYS A 422 11.99 -19.97 -3.75
CA LYS A 422 11.39 -21.29 -3.99
C LYS A 422 10.30 -21.29 -5.08
N GLY A 423 10.08 -20.17 -5.77
CA GLY A 423 9.07 -20.03 -6.82
C GLY A 423 7.62 -20.10 -6.33
N LYS A 424 7.37 -19.80 -5.05
CA LYS A 424 6.03 -19.87 -4.47
C LYS A 424 5.21 -18.63 -4.85
N LYS A 425 4.05 -18.84 -5.45
CA LYS A 425 3.11 -17.77 -5.82
C LYS A 425 2.18 -17.43 -4.67
N ILE A 426 1.92 -16.14 -4.51
CA ILE A 426 0.86 -15.59 -3.65
C ILE A 426 0.06 -14.62 -4.51
N LYS A 427 -1.26 -14.60 -4.39
CA LYS A 427 -2.12 -13.76 -5.21
C LYS A 427 -1.83 -12.29 -5.07
N GLY A 428 -1.65 -11.83 -3.84
CA GLY A 428 -1.32 -10.45 -3.55
C GLY A 428 -0.74 -10.27 -2.15
N ILE A 429 -0.01 -9.17 -1.99
CA ILE A 429 0.57 -8.74 -0.73
C ILE A 429 0.13 -7.31 -0.49
N MET A 430 -0.28 -7.00 0.74
CA MET A 430 -0.57 -5.64 1.18
C MET A 430 0.15 -5.35 2.50
N HIS A 431 0.57 -4.13 2.65
CA HIS A 431 1.24 -3.65 3.86
C HIS A 431 0.99 -2.14 4.03
N PRO A 432 1.30 -1.57 5.21
CA PRO A 432 1.38 -0.12 5.34
C PRO A 432 2.30 0.42 4.27
N GLY A 433 1.89 1.48 3.60
CA GLY A 433 2.68 2.08 2.55
C GLY A 433 3.86 2.90 3.10
N THR A 434 4.31 3.85 2.28
CA THR A 434 5.44 4.74 2.62
C THR A 434 5.20 5.59 3.87
N PHE A 435 3.93 5.86 4.20
CA PHE A 435 3.57 6.58 5.42
C PHE A 435 3.66 5.68 6.67
N SER A 436 3.61 4.36 6.52
CA SER A 436 3.77 3.33 7.56
C SER A 436 2.80 3.48 8.73
N MET A 437 1.53 3.79 8.45
CA MET A 437 0.49 3.89 9.45
C MET A 437 0.22 2.54 10.11
N LEU A 438 0.29 2.45 11.44
CA LEU A 438 -0.07 1.24 12.18
C LEU A 438 -1.60 1.09 12.30
N GLY A 439 -2.07 -0.15 12.32
CA GLY A 439 -3.50 -0.48 12.47
C GLY A 439 -4.25 -0.60 11.15
N VAL A 440 -3.54 -0.54 10.02
CA VAL A 440 -4.12 -0.73 8.68
C VAL A 440 -4.34 -2.21 8.33
N GLY A 441 -3.69 -3.13 9.04
CA GLY A 441 -3.68 -4.55 8.68
C GLY A 441 -5.06 -5.18 8.63
N VAL A 442 -5.89 -4.98 9.65
CA VAL A 442 -7.26 -5.54 9.67
C VAL A 442 -8.13 -4.95 8.55
N PRO A 443 -8.26 -3.62 8.36
CA PRO A 443 -9.04 -3.08 7.25
C PRO A 443 -8.51 -3.52 5.87
N PHE A 444 -7.21 -3.63 5.66
CA PHE A 444 -6.66 -4.13 4.40
C PHE A 444 -6.98 -5.62 4.18
N ALA A 445 -6.94 -6.43 5.24
CA ALA A 445 -7.34 -7.84 5.15
C ALA A 445 -8.84 -7.99 4.82
N ILE A 446 -9.69 -7.15 5.40
CA ILE A 446 -11.12 -7.10 5.07
C ILE A 446 -11.29 -6.67 3.60
N SER A 447 -10.57 -5.66 3.12
CA SER A 447 -10.62 -5.23 1.72
C SER A 447 -10.21 -6.34 0.76
N ALA A 448 -9.16 -7.10 1.09
CA ALA A 448 -8.73 -8.26 0.31
C ALA A 448 -9.82 -9.34 0.28
N LYS A 449 -10.45 -9.62 1.43
CA LYS A 449 -11.52 -10.62 1.54
C LYS A 449 -12.79 -10.18 0.81
N ASN A 450 -13.16 -8.91 0.88
CA ASN A 450 -14.31 -8.36 0.15
C ASN A 450 -14.12 -8.46 -1.37
N THR A 451 -12.93 -8.11 -1.84
CA THR A 451 -12.61 -8.13 -3.28
C THR A 451 -12.39 -9.55 -3.81
N HIS A 452 -11.90 -10.46 -2.98
CA HIS A 452 -11.59 -11.85 -3.34
C HIS A 452 -12.19 -12.84 -2.33
N PRO A 453 -13.53 -13.02 -2.32
CA PRO A 453 -14.23 -13.78 -1.28
C PRO A 453 -13.80 -15.25 -1.19
N ASN A 454 -13.31 -15.84 -2.29
CA ASN A 454 -12.87 -17.24 -2.35
C ASN A 454 -11.40 -17.44 -1.90
N SER A 455 -10.64 -16.36 -1.71
CA SER A 455 -9.26 -16.43 -1.21
C SER A 455 -9.24 -16.54 0.31
N LYS A 456 -8.27 -17.27 0.86
CA LYS A 456 -7.89 -17.08 2.25
C LYS A 456 -7.08 -15.80 2.36
N VAL A 457 -7.25 -15.08 3.46
CA VAL A 457 -6.51 -13.87 3.77
C VAL A 457 -5.79 -14.08 5.09
N PHE A 458 -4.48 -13.97 5.04
CA PHE A 458 -3.60 -14.05 6.20
C PHE A 458 -3.11 -12.65 6.54
N LEU A 459 -3.23 -12.27 7.82
CA LEU A 459 -2.67 -11.03 8.35
C LEU A 459 -1.58 -11.38 9.36
N ILE A 460 -0.34 -10.98 9.10
CA ILE A 460 0.72 -10.97 10.11
C ILE A 460 0.77 -9.56 10.70
N SER A 461 0.48 -9.43 11.98
CA SER A 461 0.45 -8.14 12.67
C SER A 461 1.28 -8.16 13.94
N GLY A 462 2.07 -7.12 14.16
CA GLY A 462 2.65 -6.87 15.48
C GLY A 462 1.54 -6.61 16.52
N ASP A 463 1.79 -6.94 17.77
CA ASP A 463 0.83 -6.73 18.88
C ASP A 463 0.43 -5.25 19.02
N GLY A 464 1.37 -4.33 18.92
CA GLY A 464 1.12 -2.89 18.95
C GLY A 464 0.32 -2.38 17.75
N ALA A 465 0.59 -2.89 16.55
CA ALA A 465 -0.15 -2.55 15.35
C ALA A 465 -1.60 -3.06 15.46
N PHE A 466 -1.78 -4.28 15.93
CA PHE A 466 -3.12 -4.83 16.14
C PHE A 466 -3.92 -4.03 17.17
N LEU A 467 -3.30 -3.55 18.24
CA LEU A 467 -3.98 -2.69 19.23
C LEU A 467 -4.49 -1.37 18.63
N SER A 468 -3.86 -0.86 17.59
CA SER A 468 -4.24 0.41 16.97
C SER A 468 -5.52 0.34 16.13
N GLY A 469 -5.89 -0.83 15.61
CA GLY A 469 -7.06 -0.98 14.73
C GLY A 469 -7.77 -2.34 14.83
N GLY A 470 -7.28 -3.23 15.68
CA GLY A 470 -7.66 -4.66 15.69
C GLY A 470 -9.11 -4.95 16.03
N LEU A 471 -9.80 -4.10 16.80
CA LEU A 471 -11.22 -4.31 17.10
C LEU A 471 -12.13 -4.15 15.88
N SER A 472 -11.65 -3.56 14.80
CA SER A 472 -12.33 -3.55 13.50
C SER A 472 -12.55 -4.97 12.91
N ILE A 473 -11.91 -5.99 13.48
CA ILE A 473 -12.14 -7.40 13.17
C ILE A 473 -13.62 -7.82 13.36
N GLU A 474 -14.38 -7.10 14.19
CA GLU A 474 -15.80 -7.31 14.37
C GLU A 474 -16.56 -7.32 13.04
N SER A 475 -16.18 -6.46 12.09
CA SER A 475 -16.77 -6.42 10.75
C SER A 475 -16.65 -7.76 10.00
N CYS A 476 -15.61 -8.54 10.24
CA CYS A 476 -15.47 -9.89 9.66
C CYS A 476 -16.51 -10.87 10.20
N PHE A 477 -16.89 -10.71 11.47
CA PHE A 477 -17.92 -11.54 12.09
C PHE A 477 -19.32 -11.12 11.65
N GLN A 478 -19.56 -9.81 11.57
CA GLN A 478 -20.83 -9.27 11.12
C GLN A 478 -21.16 -9.68 9.67
N GLU A 479 -20.15 -9.69 8.79
CA GLU A 479 -20.33 -9.97 7.36
C GLU A 479 -20.04 -11.44 6.98
N ASP A 480 -19.68 -12.31 7.93
CA ASP A 480 -19.23 -13.69 7.70
C ASP A 480 -18.11 -13.79 6.64
N LYS A 481 -17.11 -12.92 6.78
CA LYS A 481 -15.95 -12.84 5.88
C LYS A 481 -14.66 -13.23 6.61
N PRO A 482 -14.38 -14.52 6.77
CA PRO A 482 -13.29 -14.97 7.63
C PRO A 482 -11.91 -14.60 7.11
N ILE A 483 -11.06 -14.12 8.03
CA ILE A 483 -9.63 -13.89 7.84
C ILE A 483 -8.83 -14.58 8.95
N ILE A 484 -7.56 -14.85 8.71
CA ILE A 484 -6.65 -15.51 9.67
C ILE A 484 -5.61 -14.50 10.12
N VAL A 485 -5.68 -14.10 11.38
CA VAL A 485 -4.76 -13.12 11.98
C VAL A 485 -3.70 -13.86 12.78
N ILE A 486 -2.45 -13.60 12.48
CA ILE A 486 -1.27 -14.07 13.19
C ILE A 486 -0.66 -12.88 13.92
N ILE A 487 -0.67 -12.90 15.24
CA ILE A 487 -0.11 -11.81 16.04
C ILE A 487 1.30 -12.19 16.50
N ASP A 488 2.27 -11.44 16.02
CA ASP A 488 3.65 -11.42 16.50
C ASP A 488 3.66 -10.70 17.87
N ASN A 489 3.39 -11.49 18.93
CA ASN A 489 3.25 -10.99 20.30
C ASN A 489 4.61 -11.04 21.01
N ASN A 490 5.39 -10.00 20.83
CA ASN A 490 6.69 -9.82 21.48
C ASN A 490 6.58 -9.04 22.81
N GLY A 491 5.42 -8.42 23.10
CA GLY A 491 5.10 -7.74 24.35
C GLY A 491 5.30 -6.24 24.29
N GLY A 492 5.30 -5.61 23.10
CA GLY A 492 5.42 -4.17 23.01
C GLY A 492 5.79 -3.61 21.64
N LEU A 493 6.13 -2.33 21.64
CA LEU A 493 6.63 -1.61 20.45
C LEU A 493 8.12 -1.92 20.23
N ASP A 494 8.41 -3.17 19.93
CA ASP A 494 9.76 -3.74 19.87
C ASP A 494 10.71 -2.97 18.95
N CYS A 495 10.22 -2.49 17.80
CA CYS A 495 11.00 -1.63 16.92
C CYS A 495 11.54 -0.37 17.65
N ILE A 496 10.74 0.20 18.53
CA ILE A 496 11.08 1.44 19.24
C ILE A 496 11.93 1.13 20.47
N SER A 497 11.59 0.10 21.26
CA SER A 497 12.37 -0.29 22.44
C SER A 497 13.83 -0.58 22.06
N GLN A 498 14.06 -1.35 21.00
CA GLN A 498 15.39 -1.69 20.53
C GLN A 498 16.16 -0.50 19.94
N GLN A 499 15.47 0.46 19.34
CA GLN A 499 16.10 1.74 18.96
C GLN A 499 16.53 2.53 20.19
N GLN A 500 15.67 2.64 21.21
CA GLN A 500 15.98 3.36 22.44
C GLN A 500 17.17 2.72 23.19
N GLU A 501 17.21 1.40 23.30
CA GLU A 501 18.31 0.66 23.92
C GLU A 501 19.66 0.92 23.24
N ARG A 502 19.66 1.14 21.92
CA ARG A 502 20.87 1.47 21.16
C ARG A 502 21.26 2.94 21.24
N LEU A 503 20.28 3.85 21.28
CA LEU A 503 20.50 5.29 21.25
C LEU A 503 20.83 5.88 22.62
N PHE A 504 20.39 5.22 23.71
CA PHE A 504 20.59 5.73 25.05
C PHE A 504 21.74 4.99 25.74
N GLU A 505 22.69 5.74 26.34
CA GLU A 505 23.82 5.20 27.09
C GLU A 505 23.38 4.25 28.23
N SER A 506 22.18 4.47 28.78
CA SER A 506 21.61 3.61 29.82
C SER A 506 21.28 2.19 29.35
N GLY A 507 21.18 1.96 28.02
CA GLY A 507 20.69 0.72 27.43
C GLY A 507 19.24 0.39 27.81
N LYS A 508 18.46 1.39 28.22
CA LYS A 508 17.06 1.24 28.66
C LYS A 508 16.09 1.78 27.64
N HIS A 509 14.87 1.26 27.68
CA HIS A 509 13.74 1.77 26.92
C HIS A 509 12.59 2.15 27.87
N PHE A 510 11.62 2.90 27.36
CA PHE A 510 10.47 3.38 28.13
C PHE A 510 9.28 3.67 27.22
N ALA A 511 8.07 3.53 27.79
CA ALA A 511 6.78 3.73 27.09
C ALA A 511 6.57 2.81 25.88
N THR A 512 7.18 1.62 25.87
CA THR A 512 7.11 0.67 24.76
C THR A 512 6.52 -0.68 25.15
N ASP A 513 6.55 -1.04 26.43
CA ASP A 513 6.14 -2.36 26.91
C ASP A 513 4.62 -2.46 27.05
N PHE A 514 4.09 -3.61 26.68
CA PHE A 514 2.70 -3.99 26.93
C PHE A 514 2.62 -5.13 27.93
N ARG A 515 1.49 -5.20 28.64
CA ARG A 515 1.15 -6.40 29.41
C ARG A 515 0.94 -7.57 28.46
N ASP A 516 1.02 -8.78 28.97
CA ASP A 516 0.67 -9.98 28.21
C ASP A 516 -0.83 -9.97 27.86
N ILE A 517 -1.14 -9.77 26.59
CA ILE A 517 -2.52 -9.63 26.09
C ILE A 517 -2.92 -10.95 25.43
N PRO A 518 -4.00 -11.59 25.91
CA PRO A 518 -4.50 -12.84 25.33
C PRO A 518 -5.38 -12.57 24.10
N PHE A 519 -4.79 -12.06 23.01
CA PHE A 519 -5.49 -11.68 21.77
C PHE A 519 -6.41 -12.79 21.24
N HIS A 520 -5.98 -14.05 21.29
CA HIS A 520 -6.76 -15.21 20.86
C HIS A 520 -8.10 -15.34 21.61
N ASN A 521 -8.21 -14.85 22.84
CA ASN A 521 -9.47 -14.86 23.60
C ASN A 521 -10.45 -13.79 23.12
N ILE A 522 -9.97 -12.68 22.54
CA ILE A 522 -10.83 -11.66 21.93
C ILE A 522 -11.63 -12.30 20.78
N PHE A 523 -10.96 -13.05 19.92
CA PHE A 523 -11.62 -13.73 18.79
C PHE A 523 -12.60 -14.82 19.26
N LYS A 524 -12.26 -15.57 20.30
CA LYS A 524 -13.18 -16.52 20.92
C LYS A 524 -14.43 -15.81 21.46
N GLY A 525 -14.26 -14.62 22.04
CA GLY A 525 -15.37 -13.81 22.54
C GLY A 525 -16.35 -13.39 21.45
N PHE A 526 -15.87 -13.17 20.22
CA PHE A 526 -16.69 -12.91 19.03
C PHE A 526 -17.23 -14.22 18.35
N GLY A 527 -16.95 -15.41 18.88
CA GLY A 527 -17.37 -16.69 18.29
C GLY A 527 -16.39 -17.25 17.25
N GLY A 528 -15.22 -16.66 17.09
CA GLY A 528 -14.16 -17.08 16.20
C GLY A 528 -13.29 -18.21 16.76
N HIS A 529 -12.24 -18.54 16.02
CA HIS A 529 -11.20 -19.46 16.43
C HIS A 529 -10.02 -18.69 17.04
N GLY A 530 -9.43 -19.19 18.12
CA GLY A 530 -8.29 -18.54 18.76
C GLY A 530 -7.35 -19.54 19.42
N GLU A 531 -6.05 -19.44 19.14
CA GLU A 531 -5.02 -20.28 19.76
C GLU A 531 -3.84 -19.46 20.25
N LEU A 532 -3.24 -19.90 21.35
CA LEU A 532 -1.96 -19.42 21.83
C LEU A 532 -0.87 -20.39 21.38
N VAL A 533 0.17 -19.87 20.78
CA VAL A 533 1.36 -20.61 20.33
C VAL A 533 2.58 -20.11 21.09
N ASN A 534 3.23 -21.01 21.83
CA ASN A 534 4.39 -20.69 22.66
C ASN A 534 5.72 -21.11 22.04
N ASN A 535 5.68 -22.11 21.15
CA ASN A 535 6.87 -22.64 20.49
C ASN A 535 6.60 -22.90 19.00
N ARG A 536 7.68 -23.06 18.22
CA ARG A 536 7.62 -23.18 16.78
C ARG A 536 6.84 -24.40 16.30
N GLU A 537 6.97 -25.52 16.99
CA GLU A 537 6.38 -26.80 16.60
C GLU A 537 4.84 -26.73 16.60
N GLU A 538 4.26 -25.84 17.39
CA GLU A 538 2.81 -25.63 17.47
C GLU A 538 2.27 -24.74 16.33
N LEU A 539 3.12 -23.89 15.69
CA LEU A 539 2.65 -22.83 14.80
C LEU A 539 1.97 -23.37 13.54
N ILE A 540 2.64 -24.21 12.76
CA ILE A 540 2.04 -24.77 11.53
C ILE A 540 0.78 -25.62 11.83
N PRO A 541 0.76 -26.48 12.85
CA PRO A 541 -0.48 -27.16 13.25
C PRO A 541 -1.62 -26.22 13.63
N ALA A 542 -1.35 -25.14 14.38
CA ALA A 542 -2.35 -24.13 14.75
C ALA A 542 -2.90 -23.40 13.51
N LEU A 543 -2.03 -22.99 12.58
CA LEU A 543 -2.44 -22.37 11.32
C LEU A 543 -3.34 -23.30 10.49
N LYS A 544 -3.04 -24.59 10.43
CA LYS A 544 -3.89 -25.58 9.73
C LYS A 544 -5.28 -25.70 10.38
N ARG A 545 -5.36 -25.77 11.72
CA ARG A 545 -6.65 -25.79 12.43
C ARG A 545 -7.45 -24.50 12.22
N ALA A 546 -6.77 -23.34 12.20
CA ALA A 546 -7.41 -22.06 11.87
C ALA A 546 -8.02 -22.07 10.47
N ILE A 547 -7.29 -22.58 9.47
CA ILE A 547 -7.78 -22.74 8.10
C ILE A 547 -8.98 -23.70 8.05
N GLU A 548 -8.88 -24.86 8.70
CA GLU A 548 -9.93 -25.89 8.74
C GLU A 548 -11.19 -25.42 9.46
N SER A 549 -11.06 -24.52 10.44
CA SER A 549 -12.19 -23.97 11.18
C SER A 549 -13.17 -23.19 10.30
N GLY A 550 -12.69 -22.63 9.17
CA GLY A 550 -13.47 -21.75 8.31
C GLY A 550 -13.92 -20.44 8.96
N LYS A 551 -13.43 -20.13 10.17
CA LYS A 551 -13.84 -18.98 10.98
C LYS A 551 -12.77 -17.87 10.94
N THR A 552 -13.18 -16.64 11.22
CA THR A 552 -12.23 -15.58 11.58
C THR A 552 -11.40 -16.04 12.77
N SER A 553 -10.07 -16.07 12.61
CA SER A 553 -9.16 -16.79 13.51
C SER A 553 -8.03 -15.88 13.99
N CYS A 554 -7.57 -16.12 15.23
CA CYS A 554 -6.37 -15.49 15.80
C CYS A 554 -5.38 -16.55 16.29
N ILE A 555 -4.20 -16.55 15.73
CA ILE A 555 -3.04 -17.29 16.23
C ILE A 555 -2.14 -16.29 16.95
N ASN A 556 -2.21 -16.29 18.28
CA ASN A 556 -1.41 -15.42 19.14
C ASN A 556 -0.05 -16.09 19.41
N VAL A 557 0.99 -15.64 18.70
CA VAL A 557 2.32 -16.27 18.74
C VAL A 557 3.24 -15.52 19.69
N LYS A 558 3.78 -16.21 20.69
CA LYS A 558 4.81 -15.66 21.56
C LYS A 558 6.14 -15.58 20.82
N ALA A 559 6.42 -14.40 20.32
CA ALA A 559 7.60 -14.12 19.52
C ALA A 559 8.71 -13.42 20.35
N LYS A 560 9.95 -13.60 19.90
CA LYS A 560 11.11 -12.91 20.44
C LYS A 560 11.21 -11.52 19.80
N GLY A 561 11.51 -10.50 20.59
CA GLY A 561 11.92 -9.20 20.06
C GLY A 561 13.29 -9.31 19.38
N VAL A 562 13.34 -9.10 18.08
CA VAL A 562 14.58 -9.10 17.30
C VAL A 562 14.61 -7.89 16.37
N ILE A 563 15.64 -7.06 16.52
CA ILE A 563 15.81 -5.88 15.69
C ILE A 563 16.02 -6.27 14.22
N SER A 564 15.24 -5.69 13.34
CA SER A 564 15.42 -5.89 11.90
C SER A 564 16.65 -5.16 11.36
N PRO A 565 17.27 -5.64 10.26
CA PRO A 565 18.47 -5.02 9.70
C PRO A 565 18.33 -3.54 9.37
N ILE A 566 17.16 -3.11 8.88
CA ILE A 566 16.92 -1.70 8.56
C ILE A 566 16.82 -0.84 9.81
N VAL A 567 16.12 -1.33 10.84
CA VAL A 567 15.99 -0.60 12.13
C VAL A 567 17.36 -0.44 12.80
N ALA A 568 18.17 -1.49 12.76
CA ALA A 568 19.54 -1.43 13.23
C ALA A 568 20.37 -0.36 12.49
N ALA A 569 20.33 -0.38 11.16
CA ALA A 569 21.06 0.57 10.32
C ALA A 569 20.61 2.03 10.51
N VAL A 570 19.31 2.27 10.72
CA VAL A 570 18.78 3.61 10.98
C VAL A 570 19.21 4.10 12.37
N SER A 571 19.21 3.23 13.38
CA SER A 571 19.67 3.57 14.74
C SER A 571 21.14 3.96 14.74
N ASP A 572 22.00 3.18 14.08
CA ASP A 572 23.44 3.46 13.98
C ASP A 572 23.74 4.78 13.24
N LYS A 573 22.89 5.18 12.27
CA LYS A 573 23.03 6.49 11.60
C LYS A 573 22.62 7.65 12.50
N ARG A 574 21.57 7.49 13.29
CA ARG A 574 21.08 8.55 14.21
C ARG A 574 22.07 8.80 15.33
N ASP A 575 22.70 7.77 15.84
CA ASP A 575 23.76 7.90 16.83
C ASP A 575 24.95 8.73 16.31
N LYS A 576 25.37 8.48 15.06
CA LYS A 576 26.45 9.25 14.41
C LYS A 576 26.07 10.69 14.10
N ALA A 577 24.83 10.96 13.69
CA ALA A 577 24.37 12.33 13.39
C ALA A 577 24.20 13.21 14.65
N SER A 578 24.09 12.62 15.85
CA SER A 578 24.08 13.36 17.10
C SER A 578 25.48 13.79 17.58
N ILE A 579 26.54 13.31 16.91
CA ILE A 579 27.96 13.60 17.24
C ILE A 579 28.55 14.65 16.26
N GLU A 580 27.91 14.89 15.10
CA GLU A 580 28.23 15.97 14.17
C GLU A 580 27.35 17.22 14.42
#